data_4ec65540cce65ccfa64a42c58cff0bf2
#
_entry.id   4ec65540cce65ccfa64a42c58cff0bf2
#
_cell.length_a   1.000
_cell.length_b   1.000
_cell.length_c   1.000
_cell.angle_alpha   90.00
_cell.angle_beta   90.00
_cell.angle_gamma   90.00
#
_symmetry.space_group_name_H-M   'P 1'
#
loop_
_entity.id
_entity.type
_entity.pdbx_description
1 polymer ?
#
loop_
_entity_poly.entity_id
_entity_poly.type
_entity_poly.pdbx_seq_one_letter_code
_entity_poly.pdbx_strand_id
1 'polypeptide(L)'
;YASYHHNIIAHCESRVPRLGPRYTTLALDKGELVDIRNNVYYNYAGEGCYGGEAQKVNLVNNYYKPGPATKLFTGSKEKRQYRIAKPDVYPKDYSGADYKKWLQTWGRFYVSGNCVEGYSDVTADNWQDGVFGQMDAKNCEGGESSALWKEHTSIKVNSPVSGAGHVTTHSAVDAYDMVLQYAGACNYRDKLDELIISDVRKGVATCTGSAKEWESLKGWSDNKPGYINKPSDIGTNAGQLDEKGFPVLATDTEICTEDTDSDGIPDYW
;
A
#
# COMPACT_ATOMS: atom_id res chain seq x y z
N TYR A 1 -3.44 -2.81 18.16
CA TYR A 1 -2.87 -2.07 17.04
C TYR A 1 -2.02 -2.98 16.16
N ALA A 2 -1.66 -2.50 14.95
CA ALA A 2 -0.79 -3.23 14.04
C ALA A 2 0.24 -2.29 13.41
N SER A 3 1.46 -2.79 13.21
CA SER A 3 2.51 -2.13 12.44
C SER A 3 2.82 -2.97 11.21
N TYR A 4 2.75 -2.33 10.05
CA TYR A 4 3.07 -2.91 8.74
C TYR A 4 4.29 -2.19 8.19
N HIS A 5 5.41 -2.90 8.07
CA HIS A 5 6.65 -2.24 7.68
C HIS A 5 7.54 -3.12 6.80
N HIS A 6 8.37 -2.46 6.01
CA HIS A 6 9.36 -3.09 5.14
C HIS A 6 8.79 -4.14 4.18
N ASN A 7 7.61 -3.87 3.64
CA ASN A 7 6.96 -4.74 2.65
C ASN A 7 7.05 -4.13 1.25
N ILE A 8 7.03 -4.99 0.23
CA ILE A 8 6.76 -4.62 -1.16
C ILE A 8 5.27 -4.83 -1.43
N ILE A 9 4.60 -3.79 -1.89
CA ILE A 9 3.22 -3.83 -2.37
C ILE A 9 3.24 -3.36 -3.82
N ALA A 10 3.25 -4.31 -4.75
CA ALA A 10 3.43 -4.03 -6.16
C ALA A 10 2.22 -4.47 -6.99
N HIS A 11 1.97 -3.76 -8.10
CA HIS A 11 0.97 -4.12 -9.10
C HIS A 11 -0.45 -4.28 -8.56
N CYS A 12 -0.81 -3.51 -7.52
CA CYS A 12 -2.11 -3.59 -6.89
C CYS A 12 -3.10 -2.64 -7.55
N GLU A 13 -4.23 -3.18 -7.99
CA GLU A 13 -5.26 -2.42 -8.70
C GLU A 13 -5.97 -1.42 -7.80
N SER A 14 -6.22 -1.75 -6.52
CA SER A 14 -6.91 -0.89 -5.57
C SER A 14 -6.60 -1.29 -4.12
N ARG A 15 -6.98 -0.42 -3.17
CA ARG A 15 -6.89 -0.70 -1.72
C ARG A 15 -5.47 -0.93 -1.22
N VAL A 16 -4.62 0.06 -1.42
CA VAL A 16 -3.18 -0.03 -1.21
C VAL A 16 -2.72 0.92 -0.08
N PRO A 17 -3.03 0.56 1.19
CA PRO A 17 -4.05 -0.36 1.67
C PRO A 17 -5.44 0.29 1.86
N ARG A 18 -6.48 -0.50 2.05
CA ARG A 18 -7.72 -0.05 2.67
C ARG A 18 -7.53 -0.04 4.18
N LEU A 19 -7.65 1.10 4.78
CA LEU A 19 -7.75 1.23 6.23
C LEU A 19 -9.18 0.91 6.65
N GLY A 20 -9.36 -0.04 7.54
CA GLY A 20 -10.67 -0.34 8.09
C GLY A 20 -11.20 0.81 8.92
N PRO A 21 -12.50 0.87 9.14
CA PRO A 21 -13.10 1.82 10.06
C PRO A 21 -12.80 1.45 11.50
N ARG A 22 -12.97 2.40 12.41
CA ARG A 22 -12.87 2.14 13.84
C ARG A 22 -14.05 1.29 14.33
N TYR A 23 -13.76 0.19 14.99
CA TYR A 23 -14.76 -0.70 15.57
C TYR A 23 -14.93 -0.54 17.07
N THR A 24 -13.89 -0.13 17.79
CA THR A 24 -13.96 0.02 19.24
C THR A 24 -14.80 1.21 19.68
N THR A 25 -15.48 1.09 20.79
CA THR A 25 -16.21 2.19 21.46
C THR A 25 -15.36 2.97 22.46
N LEU A 26 -14.09 2.63 22.63
CA LEU A 26 -13.16 3.37 23.48
C LEU A 26 -13.02 4.83 23.00
N ALA A 27 -12.57 5.71 23.88
CA ALA A 27 -12.30 7.11 23.53
C ALA A 27 -11.27 7.24 22.38
N LEU A 28 -11.28 8.38 21.65
CA LEU A 28 -10.41 8.57 20.48
C LEU A 28 -8.91 8.49 20.79
N ASP A 29 -8.50 8.84 22.01
CA ASP A 29 -7.13 8.74 22.48
C ASP A 29 -6.70 7.29 22.80
N LYS A 30 -7.66 6.38 22.91
CA LYS A 30 -7.47 4.95 23.18
C LYS A 30 -7.94 4.12 21.99
N GLY A 31 -7.47 2.89 21.91
CA GLY A 31 -7.92 1.93 20.90
C GLY A 31 -7.03 1.92 19.65
N GLU A 32 -7.62 1.61 18.53
CA GLU A 32 -6.92 1.18 17.31
C GLU A 32 -5.92 2.20 16.76
N LEU A 33 -4.73 1.71 16.51
CA LEU A 33 -3.68 2.42 15.80
C LEU A 33 -3.20 1.53 14.66
N VAL A 34 -3.12 2.09 13.47
CA VAL A 34 -2.47 1.49 12.30
C VAL A 34 -1.19 2.27 12.01
N ASP A 35 -0.06 1.57 12.03
CA ASP A 35 1.24 2.14 11.78
C ASP A 35 1.83 1.51 10.52
N ILE A 36 2.05 2.34 9.49
CA ILE A 36 2.50 1.93 8.16
C ILE A 36 3.76 2.70 7.84
N ARG A 37 4.91 2.01 7.80
CA ARG A 37 6.18 2.67 7.60
C ARG A 37 7.16 1.86 6.76
N ASN A 38 8.03 2.57 6.05
CA ASN A 38 9.10 1.96 5.28
C ASN A 38 8.64 0.87 4.29
N ASN A 39 7.42 0.96 3.77
CA ASN A 39 6.97 0.07 2.71
C ASN A 39 7.27 0.69 1.33
N VAL A 40 7.42 -0.17 0.35
CA VAL A 40 7.56 0.21 -1.06
C VAL A 40 6.26 -0.11 -1.79
N TYR A 41 5.65 0.93 -2.35
CA TYR A 41 4.45 0.82 -3.18
C TYR A 41 4.84 1.05 -4.64
N TYR A 42 4.56 0.07 -5.48
CA TYR A 42 4.89 0.14 -6.90
C TYR A 42 3.71 -0.14 -7.80
N ASN A 43 3.60 0.62 -8.88
CA ASN A 43 2.60 0.42 -9.95
C ASN A 43 1.17 0.27 -9.39
N TYR A 44 0.87 1.07 -8.38
CA TYR A 44 -0.43 1.11 -7.70
C TYR A 44 -1.45 1.87 -8.54
N ALA A 45 -2.72 1.56 -8.32
CA ALA A 45 -3.82 2.21 -9.01
C ALA A 45 -5.02 2.47 -8.08
N GLY A 46 -6.12 2.87 -8.68
CA GLY A 46 -7.38 3.04 -7.99
C GLY A 46 -7.34 4.06 -6.85
N GLU A 47 -7.79 3.65 -5.70
CA GLU A 47 -7.96 4.56 -4.56
C GLU A 47 -6.66 4.80 -3.77
N GLY A 48 -5.63 3.96 -3.93
CA GLY A 48 -4.44 4.02 -3.09
C GLY A 48 -4.75 3.66 -1.63
N CYS A 49 -4.06 4.29 -0.69
CA CYS A 49 -4.38 4.19 0.73
C CYS A 49 -5.60 5.04 1.06
N TYR A 50 -6.67 4.45 1.61
CA TYR A 50 -7.89 5.17 1.93
C TYR A 50 -8.66 4.60 3.11
N GLY A 51 -9.59 5.38 3.67
CA GLY A 51 -10.40 5.01 4.82
C GLY A 51 -9.86 5.57 6.13
N GLY A 52 -9.87 4.77 7.19
CA GLY A 52 -9.37 5.17 8.50
C GLY A 52 -10.34 6.04 9.28
N GLU A 53 -11.64 5.84 9.10
CA GLU A 53 -12.71 6.56 9.76
C GLU A 53 -12.55 6.46 11.29
N ALA A 54 -12.38 7.58 11.95
CA ALA A 54 -12.11 7.74 13.39
C ALA A 54 -10.87 6.98 13.92
N GLN A 55 -10.00 6.48 13.05
CA GLN A 55 -8.79 5.76 13.44
C GLN A 55 -7.60 6.69 13.73
N LYS A 56 -6.59 6.14 14.37
CA LYS A 56 -5.25 6.72 14.48
C LYS A 56 -4.34 6.04 13.48
N VAL A 57 -3.67 6.83 12.64
CA VAL A 57 -2.88 6.30 11.52
C VAL A 57 -1.54 7.01 11.45
N ASN A 58 -0.46 6.24 11.37
CA ASN A 58 0.86 6.74 11.01
C ASN A 58 1.22 6.24 9.61
N LEU A 59 1.60 7.14 8.72
CA LEU A 59 2.14 6.86 7.38
C LEU A 59 3.52 7.50 7.31
N VAL A 60 4.56 6.71 7.53
CA VAL A 60 5.92 7.24 7.79
C VAL A 60 6.94 6.62 6.85
N ASN A 61 7.68 7.48 6.16
CA ASN A 61 8.83 7.09 5.37
C ASN A 61 8.57 5.91 4.40
N ASN A 62 7.36 5.85 3.81
CA ASN A 62 7.08 4.91 2.74
C ASN A 62 7.58 5.46 1.40
N TYR A 63 7.93 4.58 0.50
CA TYR A 63 8.35 4.92 -0.86
C TYR A 63 7.25 4.56 -1.86
N TYR A 64 6.77 5.56 -2.60
CA TYR A 64 5.76 5.42 -3.64
C TYR A 64 6.41 5.61 -5.01
N LYS A 65 6.37 4.57 -5.84
CA LYS A 65 6.92 4.58 -7.19
C LYS A 65 5.82 4.35 -8.22
N PRO A 66 5.34 5.41 -8.90
CA PRO A 66 4.37 5.30 -9.97
C PRO A 66 4.92 4.45 -11.12
N GLY A 67 4.29 3.32 -11.37
CA GLY A 67 4.63 2.43 -12.47
C GLY A 67 3.78 2.69 -13.73
N PRO A 68 3.91 1.84 -14.76
CA PRO A 68 3.21 2.00 -16.05
C PRO A 68 1.70 2.13 -15.90
N ALA A 69 1.05 1.33 -15.05
CA ALA A 69 -0.40 1.42 -14.82
C ALA A 69 -0.78 2.67 -14.03
N THR A 70 0.01 3.05 -13.02
CA THR A 70 -0.20 4.28 -12.25
C THR A 70 -0.18 5.51 -13.17
N LYS A 71 0.77 5.55 -14.11
CA LYS A 71 0.95 6.66 -15.05
C LYS A 71 -0.16 6.80 -16.11
N LEU A 72 -1.06 5.83 -16.21
CA LEU A 72 -2.26 5.94 -17.05
C LEU A 72 -3.31 6.91 -16.47
N PHE A 73 -3.22 7.24 -15.20
CA PHE A 73 -4.11 8.23 -14.61
C PHE A 73 -3.67 9.64 -14.98
N THR A 74 -4.51 10.34 -15.75
CA THR A 74 -4.25 11.70 -16.23
C THR A 74 -5.43 12.63 -15.93
N GLY A 75 -5.26 13.93 -16.14
CA GLY A 75 -6.28 14.93 -15.92
C GLY A 75 -6.80 14.93 -14.47
N SER A 76 -8.10 14.95 -14.26
CA SER A 76 -8.69 14.98 -12.90
C SER A 76 -8.31 13.77 -12.03
N LYS A 77 -7.82 12.69 -12.64
CA LYS A 77 -7.38 11.47 -11.95
C LYS A 77 -5.87 11.43 -11.70
N GLU A 78 -5.10 12.37 -12.23
CA GLU A 78 -3.64 12.43 -12.10
C GLU A 78 -3.16 12.37 -10.63
N LYS A 79 -3.91 12.96 -9.71
CA LYS A 79 -3.65 12.89 -8.27
C LYS A 79 -3.47 11.46 -7.74
N ARG A 80 -3.98 10.44 -8.42
CA ARG A 80 -3.77 9.04 -8.05
C ARG A 80 -2.32 8.58 -8.23
N GLN A 81 -1.52 9.31 -9.02
CA GLN A 81 -0.11 9.02 -9.20
C GLN A 81 0.74 9.43 -7.98
N TYR A 82 0.29 10.47 -7.23
CA TYR A 82 1.07 11.04 -6.14
C TYR A 82 0.35 11.09 -4.78
N ARG A 83 -0.88 10.67 -4.72
CA ARG A 83 -1.65 10.66 -3.48
C ARG A 83 -1.17 9.57 -2.53
N ILE A 84 -0.73 9.99 -1.33
CA ILE A 84 -0.29 9.10 -0.26
C ILE A 84 -1.49 8.54 0.51
N ALA A 85 -2.46 9.39 0.85
CA ALA A 85 -3.60 8.99 1.65
C ALA A 85 -4.90 9.68 1.23
N LYS A 86 -5.99 8.98 1.47
CA LYS A 86 -7.36 9.45 1.24
C LYS A 86 -8.22 9.13 2.47
N PRO A 87 -8.08 9.92 3.56
CA PRO A 87 -8.89 9.76 4.77
C PRO A 87 -10.39 9.82 4.47
N ASP A 88 -11.15 9.05 5.22
CA ASP A 88 -12.61 9.00 5.11
C ASP A 88 -13.30 9.25 6.45
N VAL A 89 -14.61 9.46 6.41
CA VAL A 89 -15.45 9.68 7.57
C VAL A 89 -16.82 9.04 7.34
N TYR A 90 -17.45 8.55 8.39
CA TYR A 90 -18.83 8.08 8.29
C TYR A 90 -19.79 9.25 8.09
N PRO A 91 -20.64 9.24 7.05
CA PRO A 91 -21.64 10.27 6.83
C PRO A 91 -22.68 10.24 7.97
N LYS A 92 -23.35 11.39 8.17
CA LYS A 92 -24.34 11.57 9.23
C LYS A 92 -25.53 10.61 9.19
N ASP A 93 -25.87 10.14 8.01
CA ASP A 93 -26.99 9.25 7.70
C ASP A 93 -26.58 7.78 7.54
N TYR A 94 -25.35 7.43 7.91
CA TYR A 94 -24.89 6.06 7.87
C TYR A 94 -25.72 5.17 8.81
N SER A 95 -26.34 4.14 8.26
CA SER A 95 -27.30 3.29 8.98
C SER A 95 -26.69 2.13 9.79
N GLY A 96 -25.38 1.89 9.65
CA GLY A 96 -24.68 0.84 10.37
C GLY A 96 -24.68 1.07 11.89
N ALA A 97 -25.31 0.17 12.65
CA ALA A 97 -25.50 0.34 14.11
C ALA A 97 -24.18 0.43 14.87
N ASP A 98 -23.17 -0.32 14.45
CA ASP A 98 -21.90 -0.44 15.16
C ASP A 98 -21.03 0.82 15.10
N TYR A 99 -21.34 1.75 14.19
CA TYR A 99 -20.52 2.93 13.93
C TYR A 99 -21.17 4.24 14.38
N LYS A 100 -22.38 4.21 14.96
CA LYS A 100 -23.12 5.41 15.37
C LYS A 100 -22.31 6.37 16.24
N LYS A 101 -21.42 5.84 17.07
CA LYS A 101 -20.57 6.65 17.94
C LYS A 101 -19.56 7.50 17.16
N TRP A 102 -19.21 7.09 15.92
CA TRP A 102 -18.13 7.67 15.15
C TRP A 102 -18.61 8.42 13.91
N LEU A 103 -19.92 8.64 13.78
CA LEU A 103 -20.45 9.46 12.69
C LEU A 103 -19.81 10.85 12.70
N GLN A 104 -19.47 11.36 11.55
CA GLN A 104 -18.82 12.66 11.34
C GLN A 104 -17.46 12.81 12.07
N THR A 105 -16.85 11.71 12.50
CA THR A 105 -15.56 11.73 13.19
C THR A 105 -14.43 11.32 12.27
N TRP A 106 -13.58 12.27 11.91
CA TRP A 106 -12.39 12.02 11.12
C TRP A 106 -11.33 11.25 11.91
N GLY A 107 -10.58 10.41 11.21
CA GLY A 107 -9.36 9.81 11.75
C GLY A 107 -8.28 10.86 12.02
N ARG A 108 -7.27 10.46 12.79
CA ARG A 108 -6.07 11.28 13.09
C ARG A 108 -4.89 10.67 12.37
N PHE A 109 -4.31 11.43 11.46
CA PHE A 109 -3.24 10.98 10.59
C PHE A 109 -1.94 11.73 10.87
N TYR A 110 -0.88 10.99 11.13
CA TYR A 110 0.49 11.47 11.03
C TYR A 110 1.07 10.98 9.71
N VAL A 111 1.37 11.89 8.80
CA VAL A 111 1.91 11.58 7.47
C VAL A 111 3.19 12.38 7.30
N SER A 112 4.33 11.71 7.23
CA SER A 112 5.63 12.37 7.21
C SER A 112 6.72 11.53 6.58
N GLY A 113 7.63 12.19 5.87
CA GLY A 113 8.84 11.58 5.32
C GLY A 113 8.58 10.60 4.16
N ASN A 114 7.35 10.51 3.67
CA ASN A 114 7.06 9.65 2.53
C ASN A 114 7.64 10.27 1.25
N CYS A 115 8.27 9.44 0.44
CA CYS A 115 8.81 9.81 -0.87
C CYS A 115 7.83 9.35 -1.97
N VAL A 116 7.50 10.26 -2.88
CA VAL A 116 6.74 9.95 -4.09
C VAL A 116 7.63 10.23 -5.30
N GLU A 117 8.13 9.18 -5.94
CA GLU A 117 9.06 9.29 -7.07
C GLU A 117 8.45 10.09 -8.21
N GLY A 118 9.18 11.11 -8.66
CA GLY A 118 8.72 12.03 -9.70
C GLY A 118 7.87 13.21 -9.22
N TYR A 119 7.56 13.30 -7.91
CA TYR A 119 6.74 14.36 -7.31
C TYR A 119 7.46 14.98 -6.11
N SER A 120 8.43 15.84 -6.39
CA SER A 120 9.30 16.48 -5.39
C SER A 120 8.53 17.30 -4.36
N ASP A 121 7.49 18.00 -4.79
CA ASP A 121 6.70 18.88 -3.91
C ASP A 121 5.90 18.08 -2.90
N VAL A 122 5.29 16.96 -3.33
CA VAL A 122 4.60 16.03 -2.43
C VAL A 122 5.58 15.34 -1.48
N THR A 123 6.79 15.06 -1.96
CA THR A 123 7.85 14.47 -1.13
C THR A 123 8.33 15.46 -0.08
N ALA A 124 8.48 16.74 -0.43
CA ALA A 124 8.90 17.78 0.48
C ALA A 124 7.86 18.12 1.55
N ASP A 125 6.57 18.15 1.17
CA ASP A 125 5.43 18.30 2.09
C ASP A 125 4.31 17.33 1.72
N ASN A 126 4.25 16.21 2.41
CA ASN A 126 3.26 15.17 2.17
C ASN A 126 1.80 15.66 2.33
N TRP A 127 1.58 16.75 3.06
CA TRP A 127 0.25 17.31 3.30
C TRP A 127 -0.18 18.30 2.24
N GLN A 128 0.74 18.85 1.49
CA GLN A 128 0.42 19.87 0.48
C GLN A 128 -0.50 19.31 -0.61
N ASP A 129 -0.08 18.19 -1.23
CA ASP A 129 -0.84 17.52 -2.30
C ASP A 129 -0.86 16.00 -2.19
N GLY A 130 -0.38 15.42 -1.07
CA GLY A 130 -0.35 13.97 -0.85
C GLY A 130 -1.55 13.42 -0.07
N VAL A 131 -2.33 14.26 0.60
CA VAL A 131 -3.48 13.84 1.43
C VAL A 131 -4.76 14.49 0.95
N PHE A 132 -5.74 13.67 0.57
CA PHE A 132 -7.04 14.09 0.04
C PHE A 132 -8.18 13.48 0.87
N GLY A 133 -9.33 14.17 0.95
CA GLY A 133 -10.55 13.59 1.51
C GLY A 133 -11.20 12.59 0.55
N GLN A 134 -11.80 11.54 1.08
CA GLN A 134 -12.51 10.54 0.27
C GLN A 134 -13.96 10.94 -0.03
N MET A 135 -14.61 11.63 0.88
CA MET A 135 -16.01 11.90 0.78
C MET A 135 -16.35 12.81 -0.40
N ASP A 136 -17.46 12.54 -1.03
CA ASP A 136 -18.04 13.48 -1.97
C ASP A 136 -18.70 14.68 -1.25
N ALA A 137 -18.89 15.78 -1.98
CA ALA A 137 -19.38 17.03 -1.41
C ALA A 137 -20.78 16.94 -0.79
N LYS A 138 -21.59 15.92 -1.08
CA LYS A 138 -22.92 15.75 -0.49
C LYS A 138 -22.88 15.07 0.89
N ASN A 139 -21.81 14.36 1.20
CA ASN A 139 -21.66 13.61 2.43
C ASN A 139 -20.70 14.30 3.42
N CYS A 140 -19.82 15.17 2.95
CA CYS A 140 -18.88 15.92 3.78
C CYS A 140 -18.51 17.24 3.10
N GLU A 141 -18.46 18.30 3.87
CA GLU A 141 -17.91 19.57 3.38
C GLU A 141 -16.42 19.38 3.01
N GLY A 142 -16.00 20.00 1.91
CA GLY A 142 -14.62 19.92 1.42
C GLY A 142 -14.37 18.83 0.38
N GLY A 143 -15.13 17.75 0.36
CA GLY A 143 -15.02 16.70 -0.66
C GLY A 143 -13.61 16.18 -0.91
N GLU A 144 -13.31 15.83 -2.14
CA GLU A 144 -12.00 15.29 -2.56
C GLU A 144 -10.96 16.42 -2.77
N SER A 145 -10.51 17.04 -1.68
CA SER A 145 -9.57 18.16 -1.66
C SER A 145 -8.29 17.81 -0.93
N SER A 146 -7.14 18.21 -1.48
CA SER A 146 -5.85 18.14 -0.78
C SER A 146 -5.74 19.09 0.41
N ALA A 147 -6.59 20.11 0.46
CA ALA A 147 -6.65 21.09 1.56
C ALA A 147 -7.58 20.67 2.71
N LEU A 148 -8.24 19.51 2.62
CA LEU A 148 -9.22 19.03 3.59
C LEU A 148 -8.72 19.11 5.05
N TRP A 149 -7.45 18.80 5.29
CA TRP A 149 -6.86 18.85 6.63
C TRP A 149 -6.75 20.27 7.20
N LYS A 150 -6.82 21.30 6.37
CA LYS A 150 -6.87 22.71 6.82
C LYS A 150 -8.25 23.09 7.33
N GLU A 151 -9.28 22.49 6.75
CA GLU A 151 -10.68 22.69 7.15
C GLU A 151 -11.04 21.85 8.39
N HIS A 152 -10.51 20.63 8.45
CA HIS A 152 -10.71 19.68 9.54
C HIS A 152 -9.39 19.42 10.30
N THR A 153 -8.95 20.39 11.09
CA THR A 153 -7.63 20.40 11.76
C THR A 153 -7.38 19.19 12.66
N SER A 154 -8.41 18.45 13.05
CA SER A 154 -8.29 17.19 13.79
C SER A 154 -7.65 16.05 12.97
N ILE A 155 -7.67 16.13 11.62
CA ILE A 155 -7.14 15.07 10.76
C ILE A 155 -5.61 15.05 10.84
N LYS A 156 -4.96 16.18 10.68
CA LYS A 156 -3.50 16.28 10.72
C LYS A 156 -3.01 16.34 12.15
N VAL A 157 -2.15 15.39 12.53
CA VAL A 157 -1.39 15.47 13.76
C VAL A 157 0.09 15.70 13.48
N ASN A 158 0.76 16.47 14.35
CA ASN A 158 2.13 16.94 14.11
C ASN A 158 3.20 16.00 14.70
N SER A 159 2.81 14.95 15.36
CA SER A 159 3.71 13.91 15.89
C SER A 159 3.12 12.53 15.69
N PRO A 160 3.95 11.48 15.59
CA PRO A 160 3.45 10.12 15.49
C PRO A 160 2.48 9.82 16.63
N VAL A 161 1.38 9.17 16.28
CA VAL A 161 0.43 8.72 17.30
C VAL A 161 1.11 7.62 18.12
N SER A 162 1.18 7.81 19.43
CA SER A 162 1.84 6.90 20.36
C SER A 162 1.14 5.54 20.46
N GLY A 163 1.89 4.51 20.79
CA GLY A 163 1.41 3.13 20.93
C GLY A 163 1.88 2.18 19.84
N ALA A 164 2.55 2.67 18.79
CA ALA A 164 3.32 1.83 17.91
C ALA A 164 4.48 1.19 18.69
N GLY A 165 4.71 -0.12 18.48
CA GLY A 165 5.91 -0.78 18.99
C GLY A 165 7.18 -0.13 18.43
N HIS A 166 8.31 -0.48 19.00
CA HIS A 166 9.59 -0.02 18.47
C HIS A 166 9.87 -0.69 17.12
N VAL A 167 9.77 0.07 16.04
CA VAL A 167 10.15 -0.36 14.69
C VAL A 167 11.33 0.48 14.24
N THR A 168 12.42 -0.16 13.86
CA THR A 168 13.54 0.53 13.22
C THR A 168 13.03 1.25 11.98
N THR A 169 13.25 2.56 11.92
CA THR A 169 12.71 3.41 10.87
C THR A 169 13.84 4.01 10.07
N HIS A 170 13.84 3.77 8.78
CA HIS A 170 14.81 4.31 7.82
C HIS A 170 14.19 5.51 7.06
N SER A 171 15.02 6.29 6.37
CA SER A 171 14.46 7.20 5.37
C SER A 171 13.69 6.43 4.30
N ALA A 172 12.77 7.07 3.59
CA ALA A 172 12.01 6.39 2.53
C ALA A 172 12.92 5.84 1.42
N VAL A 173 14.02 6.56 1.12
CA VAL A 173 15.00 6.15 0.09
C VAL A 173 15.80 4.94 0.55
N ASP A 174 16.33 4.97 1.79
CA ASP A 174 17.04 3.81 2.34
C ASP A 174 16.13 2.59 2.46
N ALA A 175 14.87 2.81 2.87
CA ALA A 175 13.86 1.74 2.94
C ALA A 175 13.60 1.10 1.57
N TYR A 176 13.60 1.90 0.48
CA TYR A 176 13.44 1.36 -0.87
C TYR A 176 14.49 0.29 -1.17
N ASP A 177 15.76 0.60 -0.95
CA ASP A 177 16.84 -0.34 -1.23
C ASP A 177 16.79 -1.57 -0.31
N MET A 178 16.58 -1.35 0.99
CA MET A 178 16.50 -2.43 1.97
C MET A 178 15.31 -3.36 1.71
N VAL A 179 14.15 -2.81 1.39
CA VAL A 179 12.95 -3.61 1.10
C VAL A 179 13.15 -4.44 -0.16
N LEU A 180 13.73 -3.87 -1.22
CA LEU A 180 14.02 -4.64 -2.44
C LEU A 180 15.08 -5.74 -2.22
N GLN A 181 15.93 -5.58 -1.22
CA GLN A 181 16.94 -6.58 -0.89
C GLN A 181 16.42 -7.65 0.05
N TYR A 182 15.63 -7.30 1.07
CA TYR A 182 15.34 -8.17 2.20
C TYR A 182 13.86 -8.51 2.41
N ALA A 183 12.92 -7.92 1.69
CA ALA A 183 11.52 -8.26 1.86
C ALA A 183 11.18 -9.65 1.31
N GLY A 184 10.22 -10.31 1.97
CA GLY A 184 9.75 -11.63 1.57
C GLY A 184 10.76 -12.75 1.83
N ALA A 185 10.73 -13.79 1.02
CA ALA A 185 11.63 -14.93 1.10
C ALA A 185 13.03 -14.57 0.54
N CYS A 186 13.72 -13.63 1.20
CA CYS A 186 14.94 -13.02 0.67
C CYS A 186 16.13 -13.97 0.56
N ASN A 187 16.17 -15.04 1.34
CA ASN A 187 17.23 -16.04 1.29
C ASN A 187 17.09 -16.97 0.06
N TYR A 188 15.84 -17.23 -0.32
CA TYR A 188 15.55 -18.02 -1.52
C TYR A 188 14.28 -17.48 -2.19
N ARG A 189 14.47 -16.68 -3.24
CA ARG A 189 13.36 -16.08 -3.99
C ARG A 189 12.96 -16.97 -5.17
N ASP A 190 11.68 -17.15 -5.34
CA ASP A 190 11.17 -17.75 -6.56
C ASP A 190 11.26 -16.76 -7.76
N LYS A 191 10.99 -17.28 -8.93
CA LYS A 191 11.06 -16.46 -10.16
C LYS A 191 10.02 -15.35 -10.23
N LEU A 192 8.91 -15.48 -9.50
CA LEU A 192 7.90 -14.41 -9.41
C LEU A 192 8.39 -13.28 -8.53
N ASP A 193 8.98 -13.59 -7.38
CA ASP A 193 9.59 -12.58 -6.51
C ASP A 193 10.70 -11.82 -7.22
N GLU A 194 11.58 -12.55 -7.94
CA GLU A 194 12.65 -11.95 -8.74
C GLU A 194 12.09 -11.04 -9.83
N LEU A 195 11.03 -11.45 -10.52
CA LEU A 195 10.34 -10.68 -11.54
C LEU A 195 9.77 -9.37 -10.96
N ILE A 196 9.03 -9.46 -9.85
CA ILE A 196 8.42 -8.30 -9.20
C ILE A 196 9.51 -7.31 -8.76
N ILE A 197 10.58 -7.78 -8.12
CA ILE A 197 11.70 -6.93 -7.70
C ILE A 197 12.36 -6.27 -8.92
N SER A 198 12.55 -7.02 -10.00
CA SER A 198 13.10 -6.49 -11.25
C SER A 198 12.20 -5.40 -11.84
N ASP A 199 10.88 -5.63 -11.86
CA ASP A 199 9.91 -4.64 -12.34
C ASP A 199 9.95 -3.36 -11.51
N VAL A 200 9.99 -3.50 -10.17
CA VAL A 200 10.11 -2.35 -9.26
C VAL A 200 11.38 -1.56 -9.53
N ARG A 201 12.52 -2.23 -9.63
CA ARG A 201 13.83 -1.58 -9.88
C ARG A 201 13.85 -0.84 -11.21
N LYS A 202 13.40 -1.49 -12.27
CA LYS A 202 13.42 -0.97 -13.65
C LYS A 202 12.30 0.02 -13.93
N GLY A 203 11.26 0.07 -13.12
CA GLY A 203 10.07 0.90 -13.37
C GLY A 203 9.22 0.40 -14.54
N VAL A 204 9.17 -0.91 -14.75
CA VAL A 204 8.46 -1.57 -15.87
C VAL A 204 7.34 -2.49 -15.34
N ALA A 205 6.57 -3.04 -16.27
CA ALA A 205 5.51 -4.00 -15.99
C ALA A 205 5.63 -5.15 -16.99
N THR A 206 6.18 -6.28 -16.55
CA THR A 206 6.45 -7.42 -17.42
C THR A 206 5.19 -8.24 -17.69
N CYS A 207 4.32 -8.42 -16.69
CA CYS A 207 3.05 -9.09 -16.85
C CYS A 207 1.96 -8.13 -17.35
N THR A 208 0.91 -8.68 -17.95
CA THR A 208 -0.27 -7.93 -18.36
C THR A 208 -1.52 -8.65 -17.88
N GLY A 209 -2.26 -8.02 -17.02
CA GLY A 209 -3.49 -8.58 -16.45
C GLY A 209 -4.60 -8.72 -17.48
N SER A 210 -5.30 -9.85 -17.42
CA SER A 210 -6.34 -10.24 -18.39
C SER A 210 -7.76 -9.99 -17.90
N ALA A 211 -7.98 -9.69 -16.62
CA ALA A 211 -9.33 -9.58 -16.07
C ALA A 211 -10.02 -8.29 -16.46
N LYS A 212 -11.28 -8.44 -16.93
CA LYS A 212 -12.20 -7.33 -17.21
C LYS A 212 -12.98 -6.87 -15.98
N GLU A 213 -12.69 -7.41 -14.81
CA GLU A 213 -13.61 -7.42 -13.66
C GLU A 213 -13.82 -6.08 -12.97
N TRP A 214 -13.07 -5.03 -13.32
CA TRP A 214 -13.23 -3.71 -12.69
C TRP A 214 -13.65 -2.64 -13.70
N GLU A 215 -14.92 -2.69 -14.11
CA GLU A 215 -15.55 -1.61 -14.90
C GLU A 215 -15.54 -0.23 -14.21
N SER A 216 -15.33 -0.18 -12.90
CA SER A 216 -15.30 1.07 -12.14
C SER A 216 -14.09 1.96 -12.46
N LEU A 217 -13.06 1.43 -13.08
CA LEU A 217 -11.92 2.19 -13.59
C LEU A 217 -12.18 2.63 -15.05
N LYS A 218 -13.31 3.26 -15.31
CA LYS A 218 -13.66 3.83 -16.61
C LYS A 218 -12.48 4.66 -17.17
N GLY A 219 -11.93 4.20 -18.28
CA GLY A 219 -10.80 4.82 -18.96
C GLY A 219 -9.52 3.99 -18.94
N TRP A 220 -9.53 2.81 -18.35
CA TRP A 220 -8.49 1.82 -18.58
C TRP A 220 -8.76 1.12 -19.92
N SER A 221 -7.74 1.10 -20.76
CA SER A 221 -7.70 0.16 -21.88
C SER A 221 -7.73 -1.26 -21.32
N ASP A 222 -8.12 -2.24 -22.12
CA ASP A 222 -8.10 -3.68 -21.75
C ASP A 222 -6.70 -4.18 -21.32
N ASN A 223 -5.72 -3.30 -21.36
CA ASN A 223 -4.32 -3.55 -21.06
C ASN A 223 -4.00 -3.04 -19.65
N LYS A 224 -3.70 -3.94 -18.72
CA LYS A 224 -3.37 -3.63 -17.32
C LYS A 224 -1.90 -3.93 -17.04
N PRO A 225 -0.99 -3.00 -17.36
CA PRO A 225 0.45 -3.24 -17.23
C PRO A 225 0.84 -3.63 -15.81
N GLY A 226 1.43 -4.81 -15.65
CA GLY A 226 1.95 -5.33 -14.39
C GLY A 226 0.97 -6.11 -13.54
N TYR A 227 -0.33 -6.01 -13.78
CA TYR A 227 -1.29 -6.71 -12.93
C TYR A 227 -1.32 -8.21 -13.19
N ILE A 228 -1.43 -8.96 -12.09
CA ILE A 228 -1.57 -10.41 -12.07
C ILE A 228 -2.91 -10.69 -11.39
N ASN A 229 -3.97 -10.84 -12.19
CA ASN A 229 -5.32 -11.12 -11.66
C ASN A 229 -5.56 -12.61 -11.45
N LYS A 230 -4.81 -13.43 -12.15
CA LYS A 230 -4.83 -14.89 -12.06
C LYS A 230 -3.47 -15.46 -12.43
N PRO A 231 -3.13 -16.68 -12.00
CA PRO A 231 -1.82 -17.28 -12.26
C PRO A 231 -1.42 -17.29 -13.73
N SER A 232 -2.36 -17.52 -14.65
CA SER A 232 -2.07 -17.52 -16.08
C SER A 232 -1.62 -16.17 -16.67
N ASP A 233 -1.81 -15.05 -15.96
CA ASP A 233 -1.33 -13.74 -16.38
C ASP A 233 0.19 -13.61 -16.23
N ILE A 234 0.82 -14.48 -15.44
CA ILE A 234 2.27 -14.57 -15.31
C ILE A 234 2.90 -15.08 -16.62
N GLY A 235 2.21 -16.02 -17.29
CA GLY A 235 2.71 -16.67 -18.50
C GLY A 235 4.04 -17.39 -18.22
N THR A 236 5.02 -17.24 -19.11
CA THR A 236 6.37 -17.80 -18.95
C THR A 236 7.36 -16.84 -18.29
N ASN A 237 6.89 -15.68 -17.83
CA ASN A 237 7.77 -14.63 -17.32
C ASN A 237 8.44 -15.02 -15.98
N ALA A 238 7.80 -15.88 -15.20
CA ALA A 238 8.33 -16.40 -13.94
C ALA A 238 8.82 -17.86 -14.06
N GLY A 239 9.27 -18.28 -15.25
CA GLY A 239 9.75 -19.62 -15.49
C GLY A 239 8.66 -20.65 -15.70
N GLN A 240 8.89 -21.89 -15.27
CA GLN A 240 7.92 -22.96 -15.39
C GLN A 240 6.78 -22.77 -14.38
N LEU A 241 5.55 -22.94 -14.87
CA LEU A 241 4.36 -22.93 -14.03
C LEU A 241 3.86 -24.37 -13.84
N ASP A 242 3.25 -24.63 -12.69
CA ASP A 242 2.55 -25.87 -12.44
C ASP A 242 1.20 -25.95 -13.20
N GLU A 243 0.48 -27.05 -13.08
CA GLU A 243 -0.82 -27.27 -13.72
C GLU A 243 -1.90 -26.25 -13.29
N LYS A 244 -1.71 -25.58 -12.14
CA LYS A 244 -2.58 -24.54 -11.61
C LYS A 244 -2.11 -23.14 -11.99
N GLY A 245 -0.95 -23.01 -12.65
CA GLY A 245 -0.37 -21.77 -13.12
C GLY A 245 0.46 -21.05 -12.08
N PHE A 246 0.88 -21.70 -11.00
CA PHE A 246 1.81 -21.13 -10.02
C PHE A 246 3.27 -21.43 -10.42
N PRO A 247 4.20 -20.50 -10.09
CA PRO A 247 5.62 -20.74 -10.32
C PRO A 247 6.09 -22.02 -9.62
N VAL A 248 6.77 -22.88 -10.38
CA VAL A 248 7.41 -24.05 -9.81
C VAL A 248 8.70 -23.60 -9.14
N LEU A 249 8.83 -23.90 -7.85
CA LEU A 249 10.08 -23.69 -7.14
C LEU A 249 11.12 -24.68 -7.69
N ALA A 250 12.31 -24.18 -8.04
CA ALA A 250 13.42 -25.05 -8.35
C ALA A 250 13.75 -25.84 -7.07
N THR A 251 13.58 -27.14 -7.12
CA THR A 251 14.12 -28.00 -6.09
C THR A 251 15.61 -28.17 -6.39
N ASP A 252 16.46 -27.48 -5.66
CA ASP A 252 17.86 -27.79 -5.65
C ASP A 252 18.06 -29.04 -4.79
N THR A 253 18.15 -30.18 -5.46
CA THR A 253 18.40 -31.47 -4.80
C THR A 253 19.83 -31.61 -4.28
N GLU A 254 20.71 -30.66 -4.60
CA GLU A 254 22.09 -30.62 -4.12
C GLU A 254 22.23 -29.71 -2.88
N ILE A 255 21.28 -28.84 -2.60
CA ILE A 255 21.29 -28.00 -1.40
C ILE A 255 20.75 -28.81 -0.22
N CYS A 256 21.68 -29.46 0.42
CA CYS A 256 21.68 -29.84 1.81
C CYS A 256 20.53 -30.72 2.32
N THR A 257 20.77 -31.98 2.27
CA THR A 257 20.11 -32.97 3.15
C THR A 257 20.86 -33.19 4.48
N GLU A 258 21.98 -32.50 4.70
CA GLU A 258 22.73 -32.61 5.94
C GLU A 258 22.05 -31.78 7.03
N ASP A 259 21.55 -32.46 8.02
CA ASP A 259 20.99 -32.00 9.25
C ASP A 259 21.65 -32.80 10.37
N THR A 260 22.82 -32.32 10.82
CA THR A 260 23.73 -33.09 11.70
C THR A 260 23.13 -33.25 13.09
N ASP A 261 22.35 -32.30 13.56
CA ASP A 261 21.76 -32.35 14.90
C ASP A 261 20.29 -32.82 14.88
N SER A 262 19.76 -33.10 13.71
CA SER A 262 18.40 -33.63 13.49
C SER A 262 17.26 -32.73 14.06
N ASP A 263 17.46 -31.42 14.02
CA ASP A 263 16.44 -30.46 14.45
C ASP A 263 15.42 -30.10 13.34
N GLY A 264 15.62 -30.64 12.15
CA GLY A 264 14.77 -30.41 10.96
C GLY A 264 15.16 -29.17 10.17
N ILE A 265 16.26 -28.52 10.50
CA ILE A 265 16.83 -27.38 9.80
C ILE A 265 18.16 -27.81 9.17
N PRO A 266 18.32 -27.72 7.86
CA PRO A 266 19.60 -28.05 7.22
C PRO A 266 20.78 -27.23 7.77
N ASP A 267 21.93 -27.86 7.96
CA ASP A 267 23.13 -27.27 8.58
C ASP A 267 23.61 -25.95 7.92
N TYR A 268 23.23 -25.70 6.68
CA TYR A 268 23.67 -24.49 5.97
C TYR A 268 22.76 -23.28 6.17
N TRP A 269 21.66 -23.42 6.88
CA TRP A 269 20.74 -22.34 7.22
C TRP A 269 21.22 -21.65 8.49
#